data_eb0b5d0aa916702a8f320b1430f82b4f
#
_entry.id   eb0b5d0aa916702a8f320b1430f82b4f
#
_cell.length_a   1.000
_cell.length_b   1.000
_cell.length_c   1.000
_cell.angle_alpha   90.00
_cell.angle_beta   90.00
_cell.angle_gamma   90.00
#
_symmetry.space_group_name_H-M   'P 1'
#
loop_
_entity.id
_entity.type
_entity.pdbx_description
1 polymer ?
#
loop_
_entity_poly.entity_id
_entity_poly.type
_entity_poly.pdbx_seq_one_letter_code
_entity_poly.pdbx_strand_id
1 'polypeptide(L)'
;MIGYASRTGTRRNLDALRAAGWRLMVSARGALRTEGFPYALDNGAWTSFQRNEPFDTVAFERAVDQLGAGADFIVVPDIVNGGIASLTRSRHWWEKLRFTYDHIGHVPLLIAVQDGFDPRHVVPLLSPRTGVFIGGTTGWKERTMRRWAALARSRGAICHVGRVNTARRIRLCEAAGVDSFDGSSASRFAVTLRPLDLARQQTDLEGYIARKAA
;
A
#
# COMPACT_ATOMS: atom_id res chain seq x y z
N MET A 1 10.86 2.41 -7.62
CA MET A 1 9.75 1.98 -6.72
C MET A 1 9.11 3.19 -6.03
N ILE A 2 7.78 3.23 -5.88
CA ILE A 2 7.06 4.36 -5.25
C ILE A 2 7.01 4.16 -3.72
N GLY A 3 7.37 5.21 -2.97
CA GLY A 3 7.25 5.21 -1.51
C GLY A 3 6.08 6.06 -1.04
N TYR A 4 5.22 5.50 -0.19
CA TYR A 4 4.13 6.19 0.48
C TYR A 4 4.48 6.42 1.94
N ALA A 5 4.34 7.64 2.42
CA ALA A 5 4.53 7.98 3.83
C ALA A 5 3.17 8.17 4.50
N SER A 6 3.04 7.75 5.76
CA SER A 6 1.88 8.13 6.54
C SER A 6 1.81 9.66 6.63
N ARG A 7 0.59 10.21 6.58
CA ARG A 7 0.41 11.66 6.71
C ARG A 7 1.02 12.17 8.00
N THR A 8 1.72 13.30 7.93
CA THR A 8 2.29 14.03 9.09
C THR A 8 1.62 15.39 9.24
N GLY A 9 1.57 15.89 10.47
CA GLY A 9 1.04 17.24 10.77
C GLY A 9 2.06 18.36 10.65
N THR A 10 3.36 18.06 10.52
CA THR A 10 4.42 19.08 10.48
C THR A 10 4.74 19.50 9.05
N ARG A 11 4.70 20.81 8.79
CA ARG A 11 5.03 21.39 7.48
C ARG A 11 6.43 20.97 7.03
N ARG A 12 7.41 21.04 7.94
CA ARG A 12 8.80 20.63 7.65
C ARG A 12 8.89 19.21 7.07
N ASN A 13 8.16 18.25 7.66
CA ASN A 13 8.17 16.87 7.17
C ASN A 13 7.45 16.75 5.83
N LEU A 14 6.34 17.48 5.63
CA LEU A 14 5.64 17.50 4.35
C LEU A 14 6.52 18.08 3.24
N ASP A 15 7.22 19.18 3.49
CA ASP A 15 8.12 19.79 2.50
C ASP A 15 9.29 18.86 2.15
N ALA A 16 9.85 18.17 3.15
CA ALA A 16 10.90 17.17 2.92
C ALA A 16 10.42 15.96 2.10
N LEU A 17 9.22 15.43 2.40
CA LEU A 17 8.61 14.34 1.62
C LEU A 17 8.32 14.76 0.18
N ARG A 18 7.84 15.98 -0.03
CA ARG A 18 7.56 16.53 -1.36
C ARG A 18 8.85 16.66 -2.17
N ALA A 19 9.89 17.24 -1.58
CA ALA A 19 11.21 17.38 -2.21
C ALA A 19 11.83 16.03 -2.58
N ALA A 20 11.59 14.98 -1.79
CA ALA A 20 12.05 13.62 -2.05
C ALA A 20 11.13 12.82 -3.02
N GLY A 21 10.01 13.40 -3.50
CA GLY A 21 9.08 12.72 -4.42
C GLY A 21 8.33 11.54 -3.79
N TRP A 22 8.09 11.58 -2.49
CA TRP A 22 7.23 10.62 -1.80
C TRP A 22 5.75 10.98 -2.01
N ARG A 23 4.90 9.97 -1.88
CA ARG A 23 3.43 10.10 -1.87
C ARG A 23 2.88 9.91 -0.46
N LEU A 24 1.59 10.15 -0.26
CA LEU A 24 0.96 9.91 1.04
C LEU A 24 0.09 8.65 1.03
N MET A 25 0.17 7.88 2.12
CA MET A 25 -0.83 6.89 2.48
C MET A 25 -1.82 7.56 3.43
N VAL A 26 -3.02 7.86 2.94
CA VAL A 26 -4.08 8.50 3.72
C VAL A 26 -4.98 7.42 4.30
N SER A 27 -5.08 7.37 5.63
CA SER A 27 -5.92 6.36 6.29
C SER A 27 -7.35 6.85 6.46
N ALA A 28 -8.32 6.00 6.18
CA ALA A 28 -9.75 6.26 6.38
C ALA A 28 -10.09 6.61 7.84
N ARG A 29 -9.30 6.10 8.81
CA ARG A 29 -9.42 6.41 10.25
C ARG A 29 -8.63 7.65 10.66
N GLY A 30 -8.03 8.37 9.72
CA GLY A 30 -7.24 9.58 9.94
C GLY A 30 -7.92 10.86 9.46
N ALA A 31 -7.14 11.93 9.42
CA ALA A 31 -7.58 13.16 8.75
C ALA A 31 -7.52 12.95 7.23
N LEU A 32 -8.65 13.17 6.55
CA LEU A 32 -8.79 13.01 5.11
C LEU A 32 -8.20 14.24 4.37
N ARG A 33 -6.89 14.41 4.47
CA ARG A 33 -6.15 15.51 3.82
C ARG A 33 -5.00 14.94 3.01
N THR A 34 -4.88 15.36 1.78
CA THR A 34 -3.81 14.95 0.86
C THR A 34 -2.62 15.92 0.87
N GLU A 35 -2.79 17.11 1.42
CA GLU A 35 -1.79 18.20 1.43
C GLU A 35 -1.24 18.50 0.01
N GLY A 36 -2.04 18.22 -1.02
CA GLY A 36 -1.63 18.37 -2.43
C GLY A 36 -0.66 17.32 -2.96
N PHE A 37 -0.44 16.22 -2.23
CA PHE A 37 0.35 15.09 -2.72
C PHE A 37 -0.48 14.13 -3.57
N PRO A 38 0.13 13.39 -4.52
CA PRO A 38 -0.40 12.11 -4.96
C PRO A 38 -0.51 11.17 -3.77
N TYR A 39 -1.56 10.36 -3.71
CA TYR A 39 -1.85 9.56 -2.52
C TYR A 39 -2.53 8.24 -2.84
N ALA A 40 -2.43 7.30 -1.91
CA ALA A 40 -3.25 6.10 -1.87
C ALA A 40 -4.14 6.12 -0.62
N LEU A 41 -5.28 5.42 -0.68
CA LEU A 41 -6.25 5.34 0.41
C LEU A 41 -6.12 4.00 1.14
N ASP A 42 -5.71 4.07 2.43
CA ASP A 42 -5.70 2.93 3.35
C ASP A 42 -7.05 2.76 4.02
N ASN A 43 -7.50 1.51 4.18
CA ASN A 43 -8.81 1.17 4.74
C ASN A 43 -8.97 1.48 6.24
N GLY A 44 -7.88 1.69 6.98
CA GLY A 44 -7.91 1.97 8.42
C GLY A 44 -8.07 0.73 9.31
N ALA A 45 -8.13 -0.48 8.77
CA ALA A 45 -8.30 -1.71 9.54
C ALA A 45 -7.20 -1.92 10.59
N TRP A 46 -5.94 -1.57 10.26
CA TRP A 46 -4.84 -1.65 11.22
C TRP A 46 -5.05 -0.74 12.45
N THR A 47 -5.55 0.47 12.25
CA THR A 47 -5.84 1.40 13.35
C THR A 47 -6.96 0.88 14.26
N SER A 48 -8.03 0.34 13.68
CA SER A 48 -9.12 -0.29 14.43
C SER A 48 -8.60 -1.50 15.22
N PHE A 49 -7.79 -2.36 14.60
CA PHE A 49 -7.17 -3.51 15.26
C PHE A 49 -6.29 -3.11 16.46
N GLN A 50 -5.42 -2.09 16.30
CA GLN A 50 -4.56 -1.61 17.38
C GLN A 50 -5.34 -1.04 18.58
N ARG A 51 -6.54 -0.51 18.33
CA ARG A 51 -7.43 0.05 19.35
C ARG A 51 -8.42 -0.96 19.92
N ASN A 52 -8.37 -2.20 19.42
CA ASN A 52 -9.37 -3.23 19.74
C ASN A 52 -10.81 -2.77 19.47
N GLU A 53 -10.99 -2.03 18.36
CA GLU A 53 -12.27 -1.51 17.90
C GLU A 53 -12.76 -2.29 16.67
N PRO A 54 -14.06 -2.37 16.42
CA PRO A 54 -14.60 -2.88 15.17
C PRO A 54 -14.10 -2.06 13.97
N PHE A 55 -14.11 -2.67 12.78
CA PHE A 55 -13.83 -1.93 11.55
C PHE A 55 -14.88 -0.83 11.35
N ASP A 56 -14.40 0.39 11.12
CA ASP A 56 -15.24 1.58 10.96
C ASP A 56 -15.68 1.73 9.49
N THR A 57 -16.80 1.10 9.17
CA THR A 57 -17.40 1.14 7.83
C THR A 57 -17.74 2.57 7.41
N VAL A 58 -18.32 3.37 8.31
CA VAL A 58 -18.75 4.74 8.01
C VAL A 58 -17.54 5.63 7.67
N ALA A 59 -16.46 5.53 8.45
CA ALA A 59 -15.25 6.28 8.16
C ALA A 59 -14.62 5.86 6.82
N PHE A 60 -14.64 4.55 6.49
CA PHE A 60 -14.11 4.06 5.23
C PHE A 60 -14.93 4.54 4.03
N GLU A 61 -16.26 4.39 4.06
CA GLU A 61 -17.15 4.85 2.98
C GLU A 61 -17.01 6.36 2.75
N ARG A 62 -17.02 7.16 3.82
CA ARG A 62 -16.76 8.61 3.73
C ARG A 62 -15.41 8.91 3.09
N ALA A 63 -14.36 8.15 3.39
CA ALA A 63 -13.04 8.35 2.81
C ALA A 63 -13.03 8.01 1.31
N VAL A 64 -13.74 6.97 0.90
CA VAL A 64 -13.92 6.61 -0.53
C VAL A 64 -14.69 7.70 -1.27
N ASP A 65 -15.78 8.21 -0.69
CA ASP A 65 -16.57 9.29 -1.30
C ASP A 65 -15.76 10.57 -1.49
N GLN A 66 -14.94 10.95 -0.50
CA GLN A 66 -14.19 12.21 -0.52
C GLN A 66 -12.89 12.13 -1.32
N LEU A 67 -12.20 11.01 -1.28
CA LEU A 67 -10.83 10.88 -1.79
C LEU A 67 -10.65 9.73 -2.79
N GLY A 68 -11.62 8.84 -2.92
CA GLY A 68 -11.45 7.62 -3.72
C GLY A 68 -11.06 7.89 -5.17
N ALA A 69 -11.75 8.82 -5.83
CA ALA A 69 -11.54 9.10 -7.26
C ALA A 69 -10.13 9.63 -7.61
N GLY A 70 -9.47 10.30 -6.68
CA GLY A 70 -8.12 10.84 -6.90
C GLY A 70 -7.00 9.97 -6.34
N ALA A 71 -7.31 8.79 -5.79
CA ALA A 71 -6.32 7.91 -5.20
C ALA A 71 -5.55 7.11 -6.25
N ASP A 72 -4.25 6.91 -6.05
CA ASP A 72 -3.44 6.00 -6.88
C ASP A 72 -3.94 4.55 -6.80
N PHE A 73 -4.45 4.17 -5.64
CA PHE A 73 -5.18 2.92 -5.37
C PHE A 73 -5.92 3.01 -4.03
N ILE A 74 -6.85 2.09 -3.81
CA ILE A 74 -7.59 1.93 -2.56
C ILE A 74 -7.32 0.54 -1.99
N VAL A 75 -6.93 0.44 -0.71
CA VAL A 75 -6.83 -0.84 0.00
C VAL A 75 -8.22 -1.29 0.41
N VAL A 76 -8.63 -2.46 -0.09
CA VAL A 76 -9.94 -3.04 0.23
C VAL A 76 -10.00 -3.44 1.71
N PRO A 77 -11.13 -3.22 2.40
CA PRO A 77 -11.30 -3.63 3.79
C PRO A 77 -11.02 -5.10 4.05
N ASP A 78 -10.18 -5.36 5.04
CA ASP A 78 -9.73 -6.68 5.46
C ASP A 78 -9.96 -6.91 6.96
N ILE A 79 -9.59 -8.08 7.46
CA ILE A 79 -9.51 -8.39 8.89
C ILE A 79 -8.05 -8.67 9.21
N VAL A 80 -7.42 -7.83 10.01
CA VAL A 80 -6.02 -8.05 10.43
C VAL A 80 -5.90 -9.38 11.15
N ASN A 81 -4.97 -10.23 10.72
CA ASN A 81 -4.78 -11.60 11.19
C ASN A 81 -6.01 -12.51 11.04
N GLY A 82 -6.96 -12.16 10.15
CA GLY A 82 -8.24 -12.86 10.01
C GLY A 82 -8.22 -14.10 9.11
N GLY A 83 -7.07 -14.43 8.50
CA GLY A 83 -6.95 -15.59 7.61
C GLY A 83 -8.03 -15.58 6.51
N ILE A 84 -8.71 -16.71 6.29
CA ILE A 84 -9.72 -16.85 5.24
C ILE A 84 -10.91 -15.89 5.42
N ALA A 85 -11.29 -15.57 6.67
CA ALA A 85 -12.37 -14.62 6.94
C ALA A 85 -12.01 -13.21 6.43
N SER A 86 -10.72 -12.84 6.47
CA SER A 86 -10.23 -11.60 5.87
C SER A 86 -10.45 -11.59 4.36
N LEU A 87 -10.15 -12.68 3.66
CA LEU A 87 -10.36 -12.77 2.21
C LEU A 87 -11.85 -12.70 1.85
N THR A 88 -12.73 -13.35 2.64
CA THR A 88 -14.18 -13.27 2.45
C THR A 88 -14.68 -11.83 2.58
N ARG A 89 -14.23 -11.12 3.62
CA ARG A 89 -14.55 -9.68 3.78
C ARG A 89 -14.04 -8.85 2.60
N SER A 90 -12.77 -9.07 2.20
CA SER A 90 -12.18 -8.32 1.08
C SER A 90 -12.91 -8.55 -0.23
N ARG A 91 -13.38 -9.77 -0.52
CA ARG A 91 -14.20 -10.04 -1.71
C ARG A 91 -15.52 -9.29 -1.70
N HIS A 92 -16.25 -9.35 -0.59
CA HIS A 92 -17.51 -8.62 -0.42
C HIS A 92 -17.32 -7.10 -0.65
N TRP A 93 -16.28 -6.50 -0.05
CA TRP A 93 -15.98 -5.09 -0.24
C TRP A 93 -15.47 -4.76 -1.64
N TRP A 94 -14.69 -5.65 -2.24
CA TRP A 94 -14.24 -5.48 -3.62
C TRP A 94 -15.42 -5.43 -4.59
N GLU A 95 -16.39 -6.34 -4.44
CA GLU A 95 -17.64 -6.33 -5.23
C GLU A 95 -18.42 -5.05 -4.98
N LYS A 96 -18.65 -4.67 -3.73
CA LYS A 96 -19.34 -3.43 -3.39
C LYS A 96 -18.69 -2.21 -4.01
N LEU A 97 -17.36 -2.06 -3.87
CA LEU A 97 -16.62 -0.92 -4.44
C LEU A 97 -16.68 -0.90 -5.97
N ARG A 98 -16.62 -2.05 -6.63
CA ARG A 98 -16.66 -2.15 -8.09
C ARG A 98 -18.02 -1.83 -8.69
N PHE A 99 -19.09 -2.23 -8.03
CA PHE A 99 -20.43 -2.20 -8.61
C PHE A 99 -21.34 -1.11 -8.02
N THR A 100 -20.93 -0.45 -6.94
CA THR A 100 -21.75 0.59 -6.28
C THR A 100 -21.12 1.98 -6.37
N TYR A 101 -19.80 2.08 -6.56
CA TYR A 101 -19.07 3.36 -6.54
C TYR A 101 -18.50 3.70 -7.93
N ASP A 102 -19.34 4.19 -8.82
CA ASP A 102 -18.96 4.48 -10.22
C ASP A 102 -17.79 5.47 -10.34
N HIS A 103 -17.72 6.46 -9.43
CA HIS A 103 -16.67 7.48 -9.44
C HIS A 103 -15.26 6.96 -9.18
N ILE A 104 -15.11 5.74 -8.65
CA ILE A 104 -13.81 5.07 -8.46
C ILE A 104 -13.57 3.92 -9.46
N GLY A 105 -14.41 3.76 -10.46
CA GLY A 105 -14.32 2.63 -11.41
C GLY A 105 -12.98 2.51 -12.13
N HIS A 106 -12.24 3.61 -12.26
CA HIS A 106 -10.90 3.65 -12.85
C HIS A 106 -9.76 3.38 -11.85
N VAL A 107 -10.04 3.46 -10.54
CA VAL A 107 -9.02 3.34 -9.48
C VAL A 107 -8.72 1.87 -9.18
N PRO A 108 -7.44 1.44 -9.12
CA PRO A 108 -7.08 0.09 -8.70
C PRO A 108 -7.49 -0.19 -7.25
N LEU A 109 -8.06 -1.38 -7.01
CA LEU A 109 -8.39 -1.87 -5.68
C LEU A 109 -7.35 -2.92 -5.25
N LEU A 110 -6.71 -2.77 -4.10
CA LEU A 110 -5.71 -3.74 -3.62
C LEU A 110 -6.30 -4.64 -2.53
N ILE A 111 -6.26 -5.96 -2.79
CA ILE A 111 -6.67 -6.98 -1.83
C ILE A 111 -5.51 -7.21 -0.85
N ALA A 112 -5.78 -7.06 0.45
CA ALA A 112 -4.80 -7.34 1.48
C ALA A 112 -4.57 -8.85 1.62
N VAL A 113 -3.32 -9.28 1.41
CA VAL A 113 -2.87 -10.65 1.64
C VAL A 113 -1.99 -10.70 2.90
N GLN A 114 -2.11 -11.78 3.64
CA GLN A 114 -1.45 -11.92 4.95
C GLN A 114 -1.07 -13.38 5.23
N ASP A 115 -0.48 -13.62 6.39
CA ASP A 115 -0.01 -14.94 6.80
C ASP A 115 -1.08 -16.02 6.55
N GLY A 116 -0.65 -17.14 5.96
CA GLY A 116 -1.52 -18.27 5.66
C GLY A 116 -2.33 -18.16 4.37
N PHE A 117 -2.29 -17.03 3.63
CA PHE A 117 -3.01 -16.94 2.37
C PHE A 117 -2.40 -17.83 1.28
N ASP A 118 -3.26 -18.63 0.65
CA ASP A 118 -2.92 -19.35 -0.56
C ASP A 118 -3.15 -18.46 -1.79
N PRO A 119 -2.13 -18.25 -2.63
CA PRO A 119 -2.28 -17.47 -3.86
C PRO A 119 -3.42 -17.95 -4.77
N ARG A 120 -3.76 -19.24 -4.78
CA ARG A 120 -4.86 -19.79 -5.60
C ARG A 120 -6.21 -19.09 -5.34
N HIS A 121 -6.42 -18.56 -4.15
CA HIS A 121 -7.64 -17.85 -3.78
C HIS A 121 -7.66 -16.38 -4.23
N VAL A 122 -6.50 -15.79 -4.51
CA VAL A 122 -6.35 -14.36 -4.83
C VAL A 122 -6.03 -14.13 -6.31
N VAL A 123 -5.18 -14.96 -6.90
CA VAL A 123 -4.72 -14.83 -8.29
C VAL A 123 -5.86 -14.70 -9.31
N PRO A 124 -7.00 -15.43 -9.19
CA PRO A 124 -8.13 -15.26 -10.11
C PRO A 124 -8.77 -13.86 -10.09
N LEU A 125 -8.57 -13.08 -9.02
CA LEU A 125 -9.10 -11.73 -8.87
C LEU A 125 -8.16 -10.66 -9.43
N LEU A 126 -6.87 -11.01 -9.64
CA LEU A 126 -5.85 -10.05 -10.06
C LEU A 126 -6.04 -9.61 -11.51
N SER A 127 -5.93 -8.31 -11.73
CA SER A 127 -6.05 -7.66 -13.03
C SER A 127 -5.37 -6.28 -12.95
N PRO A 128 -5.24 -5.52 -14.04
CA PRO A 128 -4.75 -4.14 -13.98
C PRO A 128 -5.54 -3.22 -13.03
N ARG A 129 -6.78 -3.61 -12.68
CA ARG A 129 -7.65 -2.88 -11.72
C ARG A 129 -7.78 -3.54 -10.36
N THR A 130 -7.14 -4.69 -10.14
CA THR A 130 -7.19 -5.40 -8.85
C THR A 130 -5.80 -5.91 -8.53
N GLY A 131 -5.14 -5.26 -7.58
CA GLY A 131 -3.78 -5.59 -7.16
C GLY A 131 -3.71 -6.28 -5.80
N VAL A 132 -2.48 -6.39 -5.30
CA VAL A 132 -2.15 -7.03 -4.02
C VAL A 132 -1.55 -6.00 -3.06
N PHE A 133 -2.07 -5.95 -1.83
CA PHE A 133 -1.45 -5.28 -0.68
C PHE A 133 -0.87 -6.35 0.24
N ILE A 134 0.46 -6.45 0.33
CA ILE A 134 1.13 -7.44 1.17
C ILE A 134 1.18 -6.91 2.62
N GLY A 135 0.23 -7.38 3.43
CA GLY A 135 0.13 -7.17 4.86
C GLY A 135 0.86 -8.27 5.65
N GLY A 136 0.29 -8.69 6.78
CA GLY A 136 0.80 -9.79 7.60
C GLY A 136 2.06 -9.47 8.41
N THR A 137 2.68 -10.52 8.96
CA THR A 137 3.90 -10.39 9.78
C THR A 137 5.12 -10.06 8.93
N THR A 138 6.10 -9.41 9.53
CA THR A 138 7.34 -9.02 8.83
C THR A 138 8.05 -10.21 8.21
N GLY A 139 8.21 -11.30 8.97
CA GLY A 139 8.90 -12.49 8.48
C GLY A 139 8.16 -13.15 7.30
N TRP A 140 6.84 -13.19 7.35
CA TRP A 140 6.03 -13.73 6.26
C TRP A 140 6.16 -12.86 4.99
N LYS A 141 6.08 -11.54 5.12
CA LYS A 141 6.29 -10.61 4.00
C LYS A 141 7.64 -10.81 3.33
N GLU A 142 8.73 -10.82 4.12
CA GLU A 142 10.09 -10.98 3.59
C GLU A 142 10.27 -12.30 2.84
N ARG A 143 9.61 -13.39 3.27
CA ARG A 143 9.69 -14.70 2.59
C ARG A 143 8.80 -14.78 1.33
N THR A 144 7.70 -14.05 1.26
CA THR A 144 6.66 -14.28 0.25
C THR A 144 6.53 -13.16 -0.78
N MET A 145 7.05 -11.95 -0.51
CA MET A 145 6.84 -10.78 -1.36
C MET A 145 7.28 -10.99 -2.82
N ARG A 146 8.41 -11.70 -3.06
CA ARG A 146 8.86 -12.01 -4.42
C ARG A 146 7.82 -12.85 -5.19
N ARG A 147 7.22 -13.83 -4.53
CA ARG A 147 6.16 -14.66 -5.13
C ARG A 147 4.93 -13.82 -5.45
N TRP A 148 4.47 -12.99 -4.52
CA TRP A 148 3.31 -12.12 -4.72
C TRP A 148 3.55 -11.08 -5.81
N ALA A 149 4.73 -10.46 -5.85
CA ALA A 149 5.11 -9.51 -6.90
C ALA A 149 5.13 -10.16 -8.28
N ALA A 150 5.69 -11.37 -8.41
CA ALA A 150 5.69 -12.12 -9.67
C ALA A 150 4.27 -12.47 -10.13
N LEU A 151 3.40 -12.90 -9.21
CA LEU A 151 1.99 -13.22 -9.51
C LEU A 151 1.20 -11.97 -9.91
N ALA A 152 1.36 -10.85 -9.21
CA ALA A 152 0.73 -9.59 -9.58
C ALA A 152 1.18 -9.15 -10.98
N ARG A 153 2.48 -9.14 -11.23
CA ARG A 153 3.04 -8.76 -12.54
C ARG A 153 2.53 -9.64 -13.68
N SER A 154 2.38 -10.95 -13.48
CA SER A 154 1.85 -11.86 -14.50
C SER A 154 0.39 -11.56 -14.89
N ARG A 155 -0.30 -10.75 -14.10
CA ARG A 155 -1.68 -10.30 -14.33
C ARG A 155 -1.78 -8.80 -14.65
N GLY A 156 -0.65 -8.11 -14.85
CA GLY A 156 -0.61 -6.65 -15.01
C GLY A 156 -1.11 -5.89 -13.79
N ALA A 157 -1.09 -6.52 -12.61
CA ALA A 157 -1.63 -5.99 -11.37
C ALA A 157 -0.55 -5.30 -10.53
N ILE A 158 -0.94 -4.30 -9.74
CA ILE A 158 -0.06 -3.59 -8.79
C ILE A 158 0.24 -4.50 -7.59
N CYS A 159 1.51 -4.51 -7.15
CA CYS A 159 1.96 -5.13 -5.91
C CYS A 159 2.49 -4.07 -4.94
N HIS A 160 1.85 -3.93 -3.80
CA HIS A 160 2.23 -3.00 -2.74
C HIS A 160 2.60 -3.75 -1.46
N VAL A 161 3.63 -3.29 -0.72
CA VAL A 161 4.02 -3.87 0.58
C VAL A 161 3.79 -2.88 1.70
N GLY A 162 2.92 -3.25 2.65
CA GLY A 162 2.60 -2.42 3.80
C GLY A 162 3.65 -2.43 4.91
N ARG A 163 3.79 -1.33 5.64
CA ARG A 163 4.60 -1.17 6.87
C ARG A 163 6.09 -1.48 6.68
N VAL A 164 6.70 -0.89 5.65
CA VAL A 164 8.13 -0.99 5.34
C VAL A 164 8.86 0.22 5.94
N ASN A 165 9.53 0.03 7.07
CA ASN A 165 10.05 1.10 7.90
C ASN A 165 11.60 1.16 8.00
N THR A 166 12.31 0.35 7.22
CA THR A 166 13.79 0.33 7.25
C THR A 166 14.39 0.27 5.83
N ALA A 167 15.56 0.86 5.67
CA ALA A 167 16.31 0.83 4.41
C ALA A 167 16.55 -0.60 3.91
N ARG A 168 16.86 -1.54 4.81
CA ARG A 168 17.03 -2.96 4.46
C ARG A 168 15.77 -3.53 3.81
N ARG A 169 14.57 -3.27 4.39
CA ARG A 169 13.31 -3.79 3.84
C ARG A 169 12.92 -3.11 2.53
N ILE A 170 13.24 -1.83 2.36
CA ILE A 170 13.04 -1.14 1.08
C ILE A 170 13.85 -1.82 -0.02
N ARG A 171 15.12 -2.15 0.23
CA ARG A 171 15.94 -2.90 -0.74
C ARG A 171 15.40 -4.30 -1.03
N LEU A 172 14.84 -4.99 -0.02
CA LEU A 172 14.18 -6.28 -0.23
C LEU A 172 12.93 -6.17 -1.11
N CYS A 173 12.14 -5.10 -0.96
CA CYS A 173 11.00 -4.80 -1.85
C CYS A 173 11.46 -4.57 -3.28
N GLU A 174 12.51 -3.78 -3.49
CA GLU A 174 13.10 -3.53 -4.81
C GLU A 174 13.57 -4.84 -5.46
N ALA A 175 14.37 -5.64 -4.75
CA ALA A 175 14.89 -6.93 -5.23
C ALA A 175 13.78 -7.96 -5.50
N ALA A 176 12.62 -7.82 -4.86
CA ALA A 176 11.45 -8.64 -5.11
C ALA A 176 10.62 -8.18 -6.32
N GLY A 177 10.89 -6.98 -6.84
CA GLY A 177 10.15 -6.38 -7.95
C GLY A 177 8.76 -5.88 -7.55
N VAL A 178 8.64 -5.32 -6.34
CA VAL A 178 7.44 -4.68 -5.82
C VAL A 178 7.28 -3.29 -6.45
N ASP A 179 6.06 -2.88 -6.78
CA ASP A 179 5.80 -1.58 -7.41
C ASP A 179 5.87 -0.43 -6.41
N SER A 180 5.39 -0.67 -5.18
CA SER A 180 5.31 0.38 -4.16
C SER A 180 5.29 -0.19 -2.73
N PHE A 181 5.56 0.68 -1.76
CA PHE A 181 5.50 0.35 -0.34
C PHE A 181 5.03 1.55 0.48
N ASP A 182 4.54 1.30 1.69
CA ASP A 182 4.27 2.33 2.67
C ASP A 182 5.06 2.15 3.97
N GLY A 183 5.23 3.25 4.69
CA GLY A 183 5.83 3.23 6.01
C GLY A 183 5.67 4.54 6.77
N SER A 184 5.56 4.44 8.09
CA SER A 184 5.43 5.60 8.98
C SER A 184 6.77 6.26 9.35
N SER A 185 7.89 5.54 9.20
CA SER A 185 9.20 6.07 9.63
C SER A 185 9.65 7.27 8.81
N ALA A 186 9.27 7.37 7.53
CA ALA A 186 9.61 8.50 6.67
C ALA A 186 8.97 9.82 7.14
N SER A 187 7.79 9.76 7.77
CA SER A 187 7.05 10.93 8.25
C SER A 187 7.16 11.15 9.77
N ARG A 188 7.53 10.11 10.52
CA ARG A 188 7.58 10.16 11.98
C ARG A 188 8.83 10.87 12.52
N PHE A 189 9.97 10.66 11.86
CA PHE A 189 11.26 11.21 12.27
C PHE A 189 11.96 11.82 11.06
N ALA A 190 12.23 13.13 11.09
CA ALA A 190 12.88 13.85 9.98
C ALA A 190 14.24 13.23 9.59
N VAL A 191 14.98 12.68 10.56
CA VAL A 191 16.29 12.05 10.35
C VAL A 191 16.23 10.72 9.59
N THR A 192 15.08 10.06 9.57
CA THR A 192 14.91 8.75 8.91
C THR A 192 14.57 8.87 7.43
N LEU A 193 14.05 10.00 6.96
CA LEU A 193 13.66 10.17 5.56
C LEU A 193 14.84 9.95 4.60
N ARG A 194 15.98 10.63 4.83
CA ARG A 194 17.12 10.55 3.93
C ARG A 194 17.64 9.11 3.71
N PRO A 195 17.94 8.31 4.73
CA PRO A 195 18.39 6.93 4.52
C PRO A 195 17.32 6.04 3.89
N LEU A 196 16.03 6.26 4.13
CA LEU A 196 14.95 5.53 3.49
C LEU A 196 14.82 5.91 2.02
N ASP A 197 14.93 7.20 1.70
CA ASP A 197 14.86 7.70 0.34
C ASP A 197 16.05 7.24 -0.51
N LEU A 198 17.26 7.27 0.05
CA LEU A 198 18.44 6.69 -0.61
C LEU A 198 18.23 5.21 -0.92
N ALA A 199 17.70 4.43 0.03
CA ALA A 199 17.41 3.00 -0.20
C ALA A 199 16.36 2.77 -1.30
N ARG A 200 15.36 3.66 -1.43
CA ARG A 200 14.34 3.62 -2.47
C ARG A 200 14.89 3.97 -3.86
N GLN A 201 15.88 4.84 -3.92
CA GLN A 201 16.51 5.27 -5.17
C GLN A 201 17.64 4.33 -5.63
N GLN A 202 18.22 3.55 -4.71
CA GLN A 202 19.22 2.55 -5.05
C GLN A 202 18.55 1.41 -5.81
N THR A 203 18.98 1.20 -7.05
CA THR A 203 18.74 -0.05 -7.78
C THR A 203 19.88 -1.02 -7.51
N ASP A 204 19.66 -2.30 -7.80
CA ASP A 204 20.74 -3.24 -7.97
C ASP A 204 21.69 -2.81 -9.11
N LEU A 205 22.81 -3.47 -9.23
CA LEU A 205 23.83 -3.12 -10.23
C LEU A 205 23.29 -3.23 -11.66
N GLU A 206 22.43 -4.21 -11.95
CA GLU A 206 21.81 -4.43 -13.26
C GLU A 206 20.87 -3.25 -13.62
N GLY A 207 20.00 -2.85 -12.69
CA GLY A 207 19.12 -1.70 -12.88
C GLY A 207 19.87 -0.35 -12.93
N TYR A 208 21.04 -0.24 -12.29
CA TYR A 208 21.93 0.92 -12.43
C TYR A 208 22.56 0.98 -13.82
N ILE A 209 23.04 -0.16 -14.32
CA ILE A 209 23.64 -0.26 -15.67
C ILE A 209 22.58 0.04 -16.73
N ALA A 210 21.39 -0.56 -16.61
CA ALA A 210 20.29 -0.34 -17.56
C ALA A 210 19.87 1.14 -17.65
N ARG A 211 19.83 1.86 -16.52
CA ARG A 211 19.54 3.31 -16.52
C ARG A 211 20.63 4.19 -17.08
N LYS A 212 21.89 3.76 -17.04
CA LYS A 212 22.98 4.51 -17.67
C LYS A 212 23.10 4.25 -19.17
N ALA A 213 22.52 3.17 -19.65
CA ALA A 213 22.52 2.79 -21.07
C ALA A 213 21.32 3.35 -21.85
N ALA A 214 20.31 3.91 -21.15
CA ALA A 214 19.14 4.58 -21.72
C ALA A 214 19.31 6.11 -21.71
#